data_f992d7367eb761202712f81c74a12e24
#
_entry.id   f992d7367eb761202712f81c74a12e24
#
_cell.length_a   1.000
_cell.length_b   1.000
_cell.length_c   1.000
_cell.angle_alpha   90.00
_cell.angle_beta   90.00
_cell.angle_gamma   90.00
#
_symmetry.space_group_name_H-M   'P 1'
#
loop_
_entity.id
_entity.type
_entity.pdbx_description
1 polymer ?
#
loop_
_entity_poly.entity_id
_entity_poly.type
_entity_poly.pdbx_seq_one_letter_code
_entity_poly.pdbx_strand_id
1 'polypeptide(L)'
;MPAFPFSRHAWAAYAVMSDPTVTLSRYEGAFAHTWADDTAVERVRFVAFDSESTGLDPVHDALVSLGAVAVQGGEILLEQAFEAMLKLEFNNSMVMIHGITREESLKGRDEREALLDFLDYLGDGVIVGHHIGHDVAMLNHAMERHFGTKLHNRTLDTMELTLHLERAGQLPKMEGEPNFSFDALCARFSIPPHDRHTAHGDAFLAAQLLLKLLRLAKRAGRTTLAGVCERYAQDEAAE
;
A
#
# COMPACT_ATOMS: atom_id res chain seq x y z
N MET A 1 3.30 27.82 -4.36
CA MET A 1 3.56 26.42 -4.03
C MET A 1 4.04 25.73 -5.29
N PRO A 2 5.17 25.02 -5.33
CA PRO A 2 5.56 24.29 -6.53
C PRO A 2 4.59 23.14 -6.75
N ALA A 3 3.98 23.08 -7.92
CA ALA A 3 3.16 21.95 -8.36
C ALA A 3 4.07 20.71 -8.43
N PHE A 4 3.57 19.58 -7.94
CA PHE A 4 4.24 18.29 -8.06
C PHE A 4 4.49 17.96 -9.54
N PRO A 5 5.65 17.36 -9.88
CA PRO A 5 6.04 17.12 -11.27
C PRO A 5 5.33 15.92 -11.92
N PHE A 6 4.23 15.46 -11.38
CA PHE A 6 3.45 14.40 -12.00
C PHE A 6 2.61 14.97 -13.14
N SER A 7 3.20 15.05 -14.34
CA SER A 7 2.39 15.31 -15.54
C SER A 7 1.55 14.06 -15.80
N ARG A 8 0.24 14.26 -15.87
CA ARG A 8 -0.79 13.24 -16.20
C ARG A 8 -0.56 12.49 -17.53
N HIS A 9 0.58 12.65 -18.17
CA HIS A 9 0.85 12.18 -19.55
C HIS A 9 1.96 11.12 -19.66
N ALA A 10 2.64 10.73 -18.58
CA ALA A 10 3.74 9.75 -18.66
C ALA A 10 3.29 8.27 -18.59
N TRP A 11 2.02 8.00 -18.35
CA TRP A 11 1.51 6.67 -17.98
C TRP A 11 0.91 5.86 -19.15
N ALA A 12 0.83 6.42 -20.35
CA ALA A 12 0.20 5.77 -21.50
C ALA A 12 1.05 4.70 -22.20
N ALA A 13 2.25 4.37 -21.72
CA ALA A 13 3.23 3.59 -22.48
C ALA A 13 3.36 2.10 -22.08
N TYR A 14 2.60 1.58 -21.11
CA TYR A 14 2.71 0.18 -20.65
C TYR A 14 1.51 -0.71 -20.99
N ALA A 15 0.65 -0.33 -21.93
CA ALA A 15 -0.38 -1.25 -22.41
C ALA A 15 0.23 -2.27 -23.41
N VAL A 16 1.19 -3.06 -22.99
CA VAL A 16 1.43 -4.37 -23.62
C VAL A 16 0.36 -5.28 -23.03
N MET A 17 -0.56 -5.77 -23.84
CA MET A 17 -1.53 -6.81 -23.43
C MET A 17 -0.70 -8.05 -23.02
N SER A 18 -0.33 -8.10 -21.74
CA SER A 18 0.39 -9.23 -21.18
C SER A 18 -0.53 -10.44 -21.17
N ASP A 19 -0.07 -11.58 -21.69
CA ASP A 19 -0.81 -12.83 -21.54
C ASP A 19 -1.00 -13.10 -20.04
N PRO A 20 -2.25 -13.20 -19.55
CA PRO A 20 -2.53 -13.41 -18.13
C PRO A 20 -1.77 -14.60 -17.54
N THR A 21 -1.64 -15.68 -18.30
CA THR A 21 -0.93 -16.88 -17.86
C THR A 21 0.55 -16.60 -17.64
N VAL A 22 1.16 -15.79 -18.50
CA VAL A 22 2.57 -15.40 -18.39
C VAL A 22 2.79 -14.48 -17.18
N THR A 23 1.92 -13.50 -16.98
CA THR A 23 2.02 -12.59 -15.82
C THR A 23 1.83 -13.34 -14.50
N LEU A 24 0.81 -14.19 -14.38
CA LEU A 24 0.58 -14.98 -13.18
C LEU A 24 1.76 -15.93 -12.91
N SER A 25 2.25 -16.62 -13.92
CA SER A 25 3.41 -17.52 -13.78
C SER A 25 4.68 -16.77 -13.35
N ARG A 26 4.90 -15.56 -13.86
CA ARG A 26 6.01 -14.68 -13.45
C ARG A 26 5.85 -14.23 -12.00
N TYR A 27 4.65 -13.78 -11.64
CA TYR A 27 4.33 -13.37 -10.28
C TYR A 27 4.54 -14.53 -9.29
N GLU A 28 3.98 -15.71 -9.54
CA GLU A 28 4.17 -16.89 -8.70
C GLU A 28 5.65 -17.32 -8.63
N GLY A 29 6.34 -17.26 -9.75
CA GLY A 29 7.77 -17.58 -9.84
C GLY A 29 8.68 -16.65 -9.04
N ALA A 30 8.28 -15.41 -8.81
CA ALA A 30 9.02 -14.45 -7.99
C ALA A 30 9.19 -14.92 -6.54
N PHE A 31 8.24 -15.73 -6.02
CA PHE A 31 8.29 -16.26 -4.66
C PHE A 31 9.18 -17.49 -4.47
N ALA A 32 9.75 -18.06 -5.53
CA ALA A 32 10.71 -19.15 -5.42
C ALA A 32 11.96 -18.76 -4.60
N HIS A 33 12.30 -17.48 -4.57
CA HIS A 33 13.43 -16.90 -3.84
C HIS A 33 13.04 -15.63 -3.08
N THR A 34 11.86 -15.65 -2.45
CA THR A 34 11.35 -14.50 -1.70
C THR A 34 12.24 -14.11 -0.50
N TRP A 35 11.96 -12.97 0.09
CA TRP A 35 12.68 -12.39 1.21
C TRP A 35 12.70 -13.30 2.43
N ALA A 36 13.89 -13.70 2.88
CA ALA A 36 14.05 -14.46 4.12
C ALA A 36 13.76 -13.56 5.36
N ASP A 37 13.40 -14.17 6.48
CA ASP A 37 13.06 -13.48 7.71
C ASP A 37 14.19 -12.60 8.27
N ASP A 38 15.43 -13.04 8.10
CA ASP A 38 16.64 -12.35 8.51
C ASP A 38 17.16 -11.33 7.49
N THR A 39 16.46 -11.16 6.37
CA THR A 39 16.85 -10.16 5.36
C THR A 39 16.85 -8.76 5.97
N ALA A 40 17.98 -8.06 5.81
CA ALA A 40 18.10 -6.67 6.26
C ALA A 40 17.07 -5.79 5.53
N VAL A 41 16.36 -4.93 6.28
CA VAL A 41 15.28 -4.08 5.75
C VAL A 41 15.73 -3.17 4.60
N GLU A 42 16.98 -2.77 4.56
CA GLU A 42 17.54 -1.94 3.49
C GLU A 42 17.61 -2.67 2.15
N ARG A 43 17.62 -4.00 2.15
CA ARG A 43 17.64 -4.83 0.92
C ARG A 43 16.24 -5.13 0.40
N VAL A 44 15.25 -5.11 1.29
CA VAL A 44 13.86 -5.46 0.96
C VAL A 44 13.27 -4.39 0.06
N ARG A 45 12.55 -4.83 -0.97
CA ARG A 45 11.66 -3.97 -1.75
C ARG A 45 10.31 -3.92 -1.06
N PHE A 46 9.99 -2.78 -0.49
CA PHE A 46 8.66 -2.48 0.03
C PHE A 46 7.84 -1.80 -1.07
N VAL A 47 6.54 -2.07 -1.09
CA VAL A 47 5.58 -1.43 -1.98
C VAL A 47 4.52 -0.79 -1.10
N ALA A 48 4.64 0.51 -0.88
CA ALA A 48 3.59 1.27 -0.21
C ALA A 48 2.38 1.33 -1.13
N PHE A 49 1.24 0.90 -0.64
CA PHE A 49 0.02 0.67 -1.39
C PHE A 49 -1.18 1.22 -0.64
N ASP A 50 -2.11 1.77 -1.38
CA ASP A 50 -3.43 2.18 -0.94
C ASP A 50 -4.44 1.97 -2.06
N SER A 51 -5.70 1.73 -1.72
CA SER A 51 -6.78 1.57 -2.67
C SER A 51 -8.02 2.36 -2.27
N GLU A 52 -8.69 2.96 -3.26
CA GLU A 52 -10.03 3.49 -3.06
C GLU A 52 -11.06 2.43 -3.48
N SER A 53 -12.14 2.37 -2.72
CA SER A 53 -13.21 1.40 -2.94
C SER A 53 -14.59 2.01 -2.79
N THR A 54 -15.63 1.32 -3.26
CA THR A 54 -17.02 1.77 -3.11
C THR A 54 -17.57 1.58 -1.70
N GLY A 55 -16.84 0.90 -0.83
CA GLY A 55 -17.20 0.64 0.57
C GLY A 55 -16.19 -0.28 1.24
N LEU A 56 -16.55 -0.82 2.40
CA LEU A 56 -15.64 -1.57 3.26
C LEU A 56 -15.83 -3.09 3.20
N ASP A 57 -16.79 -3.60 2.43
CA ASP A 57 -17.07 -5.03 2.31
C ASP A 57 -16.37 -5.60 1.06
N PRO A 58 -15.30 -6.40 1.21
CA PRO A 58 -14.57 -6.95 0.05
C PRO A 58 -15.42 -7.79 -0.89
N VAL A 59 -16.55 -8.33 -0.42
CA VAL A 59 -17.44 -9.21 -1.21
C VAL A 59 -18.45 -8.41 -2.04
N HIS A 60 -18.94 -7.28 -1.50
CA HIS A 60 -20.03 -6.51 -2.10
C HIS A 60 -19.56 -5.18 -2.70
N ASP A 61 -18.39 -4.70 -2.29
CA ASP A 61 -17.82 -3.47 -2.79
C ASP A 61 -16.75 -3.72 -3.87
N ALA A 62 -16.46 -2.69 -4.63
CA ALA A 62 -15.54 -2.75 -5.76
C ALA A 62 -14.33 -1.83 -5.54
N LEU A 63 -13.18 -2.21 -6.06
CA LEU A 63 -12.02 -1.34 -6.19
C LEU A 63 -12.33 -0.21 -7.18
N VAL A 64 -11.95 1.01 -6.84
CA VAL A 64 -12.13 2.23 -7.66
C VAL A 64 -10.82 2.69 -8.24
N SER A 65 -9.77 2.70 -7.42
CA SER A 65 -8.42 3.01 -7.87
C SER A 65 -7.36 2.29 -7.03
N LEU A 66 -6.21 2.09 -7.65
CA LEU A 66 -5.02 1.49 -7.02
C LEU A 66 -3.88 2.50 -7.09
N GLY A 67 -3.18 2.71 -5.99
CA GLY A 67 -2.00 3.56 -5.94
C GLY A 67 -0.86 2.85 -5.22
N ALA A 68 0.35 2.89 -5.80
CA ALA A 68 1.50 2.29 -5.15
C ALA A 68 2.81 3.02 -5.49
N VAL A 69 3.76 2.97 -4.56
CA VAL A 69 5.12 3.44 -4.79
C VAL A 69 6.13 2.53 -4.09
N ALA A 70 7.20 2.19 -4.79
CA ALA A 70 8.24 1.35 -4.24
C ALA A 70 9.18 2.13 -3.31
N VAL A 71 9.61 1.46 -2.23
CA VAL A 71 10.63 1.93 -1.27
C VAL A 71 11.71 0.88 -1.18
N GLN A 72 12.95 1.24 -1.46
CA GLN A 72 14.10 0.34 -1.35
C GLN A 72 15.37 1.13 -1.03
N GLY A 73 16.28 0.54 -0.27
CA GLY A 73 17.54 1.20 0.10
C GLY A 73 17.36 2.48 0.93
N GLY A 74 16.20 2.71 1.53
CA GLY A 74 15.86 3.93 2.27
C GLY A 74 15.40 5.09 1.39
N GLU A 75 15.07 4.84 0.13
CA GLU A 75 14.60 5.81 -0.86
C GLU A 75 13.20 5.43 -1.38
N ILE A 76 12.40 6.45 -1.73
CA ILE A 76 11.13 6.29 -2.44
C ILE A 76 11.43 6.39 -3.93
N LEU A 77 11.08 5.36 -4.70
CA LEU A 77 11.36 5.28 -6.13
C LEU A 77 10.19 5.86 -6.92
N LEU A 78 10.11 7.20 -6.99
CA LEU A 78 8.97 7.91 -7.61
C LEU A 78 8.78 7.59 -9.10
N GLU A 79 9.86 7.33 -9.82
CA GLU A 79 9.83 6.92 -11.22
C GLU A 79 9.23 5.53 -11.43
N GLN A 80 9.09 4.76 -10.36
CA GLN A 80 8.45 3.46 -10.34
C GLN A 80 7.10 3.50 -9.60
N ALA A 81 6.43 4.66 -9.53
CA ALA A 81 5.10 4.70 -8.95
C ALA A 81 4.09 4.00 -9.88
N PHE A 82 3.04 3.43 -9.31
CA PHE A 82 1.93 2.80 -10.02
C PHE A 82 0.63 3.50 -9.67
N GLU A 83 -0.20 3.74 -10.67
CA GLU A 83 -1.55 4.25 -10.50
C GLU A 83 -2.48 3.62 -11.54
N ALA A 84 -3.65 3.18 -11.11
CA ALA A 84 -4.70 2.71 -12.00
C ALA A 84 -6.08 3.15 -11.50
N MET A 85 -6.80 3.92 -12.30
CA MET A 85 -8.23 4.14 -12.16
C MET A 85 -8.97 2.98 -12.79
N LEU A 86 -9.93 2.37 -12.08
CA LEU A 86 -10.70 1.24 -12.56
C LEU A 86 -12.03 1.67 -13.13
N LYS A 87 -12.48 0.96 -14.17
CA LYS A 87 -13.75 1.23 -14.81
C LYS A 87 -14.89 0.67 -13.98
N LEU A 88 -15.77 1.57 -13.51
CA LEU A 88 -16.97 1.21 -12.77
C LEU A 88 -18.22 1.76 -13.47
N GLU A 89 -19.27 0.94 -13.53
CA GLU A 89 -20.56 1.35 -14.10
C GLU A 89 -21.49 2.02 -13.06
N PHE A 90 -21.14 1.92 -11.77
CA PHE A 90 -21.97 2.40 -10.67
C PHE A 90 -21.44 3.67 -10.03
N ASN A 91 -22.38 4.53 -9.60
CA ASN A 91 -22.09 5.70 -8.79
C ASN A 91 -22.56 5.41 -7.36
N ASN A 92 -21.66 5.36 -6.42
CA ASN A 92 -21.96 5.13 -5.03
C ASN A 92 -21.73 6.42 -4.22
N SER A 93 -22.33 6.51 -3.02
CA SER A 93 -22.18 7.64 -2.09
C SER A 93 -20.73 7.92 -1.67
N MET A 94 -19.81 6.99 -1.88
CA MET A 94 -18.38 7.10 -1.55
C MET A 94 -17.64 8.12 -2.43
N VAL A 95 -18.19 8.57 -3.56
CA VAL A 95 -17.67 9.72 -4.35
C VAL A 95 -17.37 10.96 -3.48
N MET A 96 -18.12 11.11 -2.39
CA MET A 96 -17.91 12.21 -1.43
C MET A 96 -16.58 12.11 -0.65
N ILE A 97 -15.97 10.94 -0.60
CA ILE A 97 -14.75 10.69 0.19
C ILE A 97 -13.50 10.80 -0.71
N HIS A 98 -13.45 10.06 -1.82
CA HIS A 98 -12.28 10.02 -2.72
C HIS A 98 -12.37 10.98 -3.92
N GLY A 99 -13.48 11.72 -4.07
CA GLY A 99 -13.66 12.75 -5.10
C GLY A 99 -13.70 12.26 -6.56
N ILE A 100 -13.64 10.95 -6.79
CA ILE A 100 -13.66 10.35 -8.13
C ILE A 100 -15.08 10.41 -8.68
N THR A 101 -15.28 11.11 -9.77
CA THR A 101 -16.58 11.25 -10.41
C THR A 101 -16.95 10.02 -11.25
N ARG A 102 -18.25 9.83 -11.49
CA ARG A 102 -18.73 8.78 -12.39
C ARG A 102 -18.10 8.88 -13.80
N GLU A 103 -17.90 10.10 -14.30
CA GLU A 103 -17.31 10.31 -15.62
C GLU A 103 -15.85 9.88 -15.67
N GLU A 104 -15.11 10.09 -14.59
CA GLU A 104 -13.72 9.63 -14.46
C GLU A 104 -13.67 8.12 -14.34
N SER A 105 -14.53 7.50 -13.52
CA SER A 105 -14.54 6.04 -13.36
C SER A 105 -14.94 5.30 -14.64
N LEU A 106 -15.83 5.88 -15.47
CA LEU A 106 -16.19 5.28 -16.77
C LEU A 106 -15.02 5.28 -17.78
N LYS A 107 -14.04 6.17 -17.60
CA LYS A 107 -12.81 6.24 -18.41
C LYS A 107 -11.69 5.37 -17.85
N GLY A 108 -11.92 4.71 -16.71
CA GLY A 108 -10.97 3.82 -16.07
C GLY A 108 -10.62 2.61 -16.92
N ARG A 109 -9.61 1.88 -16.46
CA ARG A 109 -9.12 0.65 -17.09
C ARG A 109 -9.99 -0.54 -16.69
N ASP A 110 -9.99 -1.55 -17.51
CA ASP A 110 -10.51 -2.87 -17.13
C ASP A 110 -9.79 -3.37 -15.87
N GLU A 111 -10.57 -3.85 -14.89
CA GLU A 111 -10.02 -4.27 -13.58
C GLU A 111 -9.04 -5.43 -13.72
N ARG A 112 -9.35 -6.42 -14.58
CA ARG A 112 -8.50 -7.57 -14.81
C ARG A 112 -7.15 -7.18 -15.40
N GLU A 113 -7.15 -6.25 -16.37
CA GLU A 113 -5.92 -5.74 -16.98
C GLU A 113 -5.09 -4.92 -15.98
N ALA A 114 -5.73 -4.07 -15.19
CA ALA A 114 -5.06 -3.27 -14.17
C ALA A 114 -4.43 -4.14 -13.08
N LEU A 115 -5.11 -5.22 -12.66
CA LEU A 115 -4.57 -6.19 -11.71
C LEU A 115 -3.36 -6.94 -12.26
N LEU A 116 -3.35 -7.32 -13.54
CA LEU A 116 -2.17 -7.95 -14.16
C LEU A 116 -0.95 -7.02 -14.15
N ASP A 117 -1.15 -5.77 -14.54
CA ASP A 117 -0.06 -4.78 -14.51
C ASP A 117 0.39 -4.51 -13.06
N PHE A 118 -0.54 -4.51 -12.11
CA PHE A 118 -0.21 -4.37 -10.70
C PHE A 118 0.61 -5.57 -10.18
N LEU A 119 0.30 -6.80 -10.58
CA LEU A 119 1.09 -7.98 -10.21
C LEU A 119 2.51 -7.93 -10.78
N ASP A 120 2.67 -7.52 -12.06
CA ASP A 120 3.98 -7.31 -12.67
C ASP A 120 4.79 -6.23 -11.93
N TYR A 121 4.12 -5.16 -11.50
CA TYR A 121 4.72 -4.10 -10.70
C TYR A 121 5.10 -4.58 -9.30
N LEU A 122 4.22 -5.31 -8.64
CA LEU A 122 4.35 -5.74 -7.25
C LEU A 122 5.46 -6.78 -7.09
N GLY A 123 5.50 -7.80 -7.97
CA GLY A 123 6.43 -8.93 -7.85
C GLY A 123 6.36 -9.56 -6.46
N ASP A 124 7.52 -9.86 -5.87
CA ASP A 124 7.66 -10.37 -4.50
C ASP A 124 7.76 -9.26 -3.42
N GLY A 125 7.49 -8.00 -3.79
CA GLY A 125 7.57 -6.86 -2.88
C GLY A 125 6.72 -7.04 -1.63
N VAL A 126 7.18 -6.50 -0.49
CA VAL A 126 6.40 -6.46 0.76
C VAL A 126 5.40 -5.32 0.69
N ILE A 127 4.12 -5.62 0.74
CA ILE A 127 3.04 -4.62 0.69
C ILE A 127 2.99 -3.86 2.03
N VAL A 128 2.98 -2.53 1.95
CA VAL A 128 2.95 -1.66 3.11
C VAL A 128 1.77 -0.71 3.03
N GLY A 129 1.05 -0.52 4.11
CA GLY A 129 -0.01 0.49 4.21
C GLY A 129 -0.38 0.76 5.66
N HIS A 130 -1.36 1.61 5.85
CA HIS A 130 -1.93 1.88 7.17
C HIS A 130 -3.29 1.19 7.27
N HIS A 131 -3.42 0.22 8.20
CA HIS A 131 -4.54 -0.73 8.22
C HIS A 131 -4.68 -1.53 6.91
N ILE A 132 -3.53 -1.92 6.35
CA ILE A 132 -3.40 -2.54 5.03
C ILE A 132 -4.23 -3.84 4.86
N GLY A 133 -4.69 -4.41 5.94
CA GLY A 133 -5.50 -5.63 5.90
C GLY A 133 -6.78 -5.49 5.06
N HIS A 134 -7.40 -4.31 5.06
CA HIS A 134 -8.58 -4.02 4.25
C HIS A 134 -8.23 -4.02 2.75
N ASP A 135 -7.21 -3.27 2.35
CA ASP A 135 -6.79 -3.17 0.94
C ASP A 135 -6.40 -4.53 0.38
N VAL A 136 -5.66 -5.32 1.17
CA VAL A 136 -5.28 -6.69 0.79
C VAL A 136 -6.49 -7.60 0.68
N ALA A 137 -7.52 -7.44 1.53
CA ALA A 137 -8.76 -8.21 1.41
C ALA A 137 -9.52 -7.85 0.12
N MET A 138 -9.62 -6.57 -0.23
CA MET A 138 -10.20 -6.09 -1.48
C MET A 138 -9.46 -6.65 -2.70
N LEU A 139 -8.11 -6.53 -2.72
CA LEU A 139 -7.27 -7.09 -3.78
C LEU A 139 -7.44 -8.60 -3.90
N ASN A 140 -7.42 -9.35 -2.78
CA ASN A 140 -7.57 -10.79 -2.79
C ASN A 140 -8.93 -11.22 -3.34
N HIS A 141 -10.00 -10.50 -3.01
CA HIS A 141 -11.32 -10.80 -3.57
C HIS A 141 -11.35 -10.56 -5.09
N ALA A 142 -10.77 -9.48 -5.57
CA ALA A 142 -10.64 -9.21 -7.00
C ALA A 142 -9.76 -10.25 -7.71
N MET A 143 -8.63 -10.66 -7.11
CA MET A 143 -7.73 -11.69 -7.61
C MET A 143 -8.43 -13.07 -7.71
N GLU A 144 -9.19 -13.46 -6.68
CA GLU A 144 -9.96 -14.71 -6.71
C GLU A 144 -11.01 -14.69 -7.83
N ARG A 145 -11.72 -13.57 -7.99
CA ARG A 145 -12.76 -13.40 -9.02
C ARG A 145 -12.20 -13.50 -10.45
N HIS A 146 -11.04 -12.90 -10.71
CA HIS A 146 -10.47 -12.83 -12.06
C HIS A 146 -9.51 -13.98 -12.40
N PHE A 147 -8.82 -14.53 -11.40
CA PHE A 147 -7.70 -15.46 -11.61
C PHE A 147 -7.75 -16.72 -10.76
N GLY A 148 -8.69 -16.83 -9.79
CA GLY A 148 -8.80 -17.99 -8.91
C GLY A 148 -7.63 -18.13 -7.93
N THR A 149 -6.88 -17.07 -7.66
CA THR A 149 -5.73 -17.06 -6.74
C THR A 149 -5.76 -15.83 -5.83
N LYS A 150 -4.87 -15.81 -4.83
CA LYS A 150 -4.67 -14.68 -3.90
C LYS A 150 -3.25 -14.15 -3.99
N LEU A 151 -3.02 -13.00 -3.38
CA LEU A 151 -1.68 -12.46 -3.20
C LEU A 151 -0.84 -13.35 -2.27
N HIS A 152 0.41 -13.56 -2.64
CA HIS A 152 1.42 -14.29 -1.84
C HIS A 152 2.32 -13.36 -1.03
N ASN A 153 2.20 -12.05 -1.24
CA ASN A 153 3.06 -11.04 -0.67
C ASN A 153 2.92 -10.95 0.85
N ARG A 154 4.04 -10.76 1.51
CA ARG A 154 4.06 -10.33 2.90
C ARG A 154 3.49 -8.93 3.03
N THR A 155 2.94 -8.63 4.20
CA THR A 155 2.43 -7.30 4.53
C THR A 155 3.15 -6.71 5.72
N LEU A 156 3.29 -5.39 5.72
CA LEU A 156 3.73 -4.58 6.85
C LEU A 156 2.67 -3.51 7.10
N ASP A 157 2.04 -3.56 8.26
CA ASP A 157 1.10 -2.52 8.67
C ASP A 157 1.85 -1.43 9.44
N THR A 158 1.77 -0.19 8.96
CA THR A 158 2.42 0.95 9.61
C THR A 158 1.85 1.23 10.99
N MET A 159 0.58 0.89 11.24
CA MET A 159 -0.04 0.98 12.56
C MET A 159 0.60 -0.02 13.54
N GLU A 160 0.72 -1.30 13.14
CA GLU A 160 1.33 -2.34 13.99
C GLU A 160 2.79 -1.99 14.31
N LEU A 161 3.58 -1.61 13.29
CA LEU A 161 4.98 -1.20 13.52
C LEU A 161 5.06 0.02 14.46
N THR A 162 4.13 0.98 14.31
CA THR A 162 4.06 2.15 15.19
C THR A 162 3.82 1.74 16.64
N LEU A 163 2.89 0.81 16.90
CA LEU A 163 2.60 0.31 18.26
C LEU A 163 3.82 -0.39 18.88
N HIS A 164 4.55 -1.19 18.12
CA HIS A 164 5.81 -1.78 18.59
C HIS A 164 6.85 -0.73 18.98
N LEU A 165 6.99 0.32 18.18
CA LEU A 165 7.93 1.41 18.45
C LEU A 165 7.49 2.29 19.61
N GLU A 166 6.19 2.49 19.81
CA GLU A 166 5.63 3.20 20.98
C GLU A 166 5.97 2.46 22.26
N ARG A 167 5.70 1.14 22.32
CA ARG A 167 6.08 0.31 23.48
C ARG A 167 7.59 0.35 23.77
N ALA A 168 8.40 0.40 22.73
CA ALA A 168 9.85 0.52 22.86
C ALA A 168 10.34 1.94 23.25
N GLY A 169 9.42 2.90 23.41
CA GLY A 169 9.75 4.30 23.72
C GLY A 169 10.54 5.01 22.62
N GLN A 170 10.39 4.57 21.37
CA GLN A 170 11.17 5.09 20.24
C GLN A 170 10.44 6.18 19.46
N LEU A 171 9.16 6.41 19.73
CA LEU A 171 8.40 7.43 19.01
C LEU A 171 8.65 8.84 19.57
N PRO A 172 8.51 9.89 18.75
CA PRO A 172 8.49 11.27 19.22
C PRO A 172 7.38 11.44 20.27
N LYS A 173 7.68 12.14 21.37
CA LYS A 173 6.68 12.43 22.40
C LYS A 173 5.52 13.21 21.80
N MET A 174 4.31 12.86 22.25
CA MET A 174 3.08 13.59 21.94
C MET A 174 2.50 14.21 23.22
N GLU A 175 1.77 15.32 23.05
CA GLU A 175 0.91 15.85 24.07
C GLU A 175 -0.50 15.26 23.90
N GLY A 176 -1.16 14.90 25.00
CA GLY A 176 -2.52 14.34 25.02
C GLY A 176 -2.59 12.83 24.85
N GLU A 177 -3.80 12.34 24.55
CA GLU A 177 -4.08 10.92 24.37
C GLU A 177 -3.42 10.41 23.07
N PRO A 178 -2.84 9.20 23.09
CA PRO A 178 -2.25 8.61 21.88
C PRO A 178 -3.28 8.45 20.76
N ASN A 179 -2.99 9.01 19.60
CA ASN A 179 -3.78 8.85 18.39
C ASN A 179 -2.91 8.25 17.30
N PHE A 180 -3.30 7.07 16.81
CA PHE A 180 -2.57 6.30 15.82
C PHE A 180 -3.27 6.29 14.46
N SER A 181 -4.27 7.16 14.22
CA SER A 181 -4.82 7.34 12.89
C SER A 181 -3.75 7.79 11.90
N PHE A 182 -3.94 7.51 10.61
CA PHE A 182 -2.97 7.85 9.60
C PHE A 182 -2.62 9.35 9.58
N ASP A 183 -3.63 10.21 9.68
CA ASP A 183 -3.44 11.67 9.74
C ASP A 183 -2.65 12.10 10.99
N ALA A 184 -2.97 11.51 12.14
CA ALA A 184 -2.26 11.81 13.39
C ALA A 184 -0.78 11.37 13.32
N LEU A 185 -0.50 10.22 12.70
CA LEU A 185 0.87 9.77 12.51
C LEU A 185 1.61 10.65 11.49
N CYS A 186 0.99 11.02 10.39
CA CYS A 186 1.58 11.97 9.44
C CYS A 186 1.95 13.29 10.14
N ALA A 187 1.04 13.84 10.94
CA ALA A 187 1.30 15.04 11.74
C ALA A 187 2.44 14.84 12.74
N ARG A 188 2.43 13.72 13.50
CA ARG A 188 3.47 13.37 14.48
C ARG A 188 4.86 13.30 13.87
N PHE A 189 4.96 12.82 12.64
CA PHE A 189 6.22 12.69 11.91
C PHE A 189 6.52 13.88 11.00
N SER A 190 5.73 14.97 11.07
CA SER A 190 5.86 16.16 10.22
C SER A 190 5.87 15.81 8.73
N ILE A 191 4.95 14.92 8.33
CA ILE A 191 4.68 14.57 6.94
C ILE A 191 3.52 15.45 6.48
N PRO A 192 3.75 16.42 5.56
CA PRO A 192 2.68 17.28 5.08
C PRO A 192 1.64 16.46 4.30
N PRO A 193 0.33 16.65 4.55
CA PRO A 193 -0.70 15.98 3.76
C PRO A 193 -0.69 16.49 2.32
N HIS A 194 -0.62 15.58 1.37
CA HIS A 194 -0.74 15.83 -0.06
C HIS A 194 -1.70 14.82 -0.65
N ASP A 195 -2.63 15.27 -1.47
CA ASP A 195 -3.56 14.44 -2.23
C ASP A 195 -4.24 13.33 -1.39
N ARG A 196 -4.59 13.67 -0.12
CA ARG A 196 -5.30 12.77 0.78
C ARG A 196 -6.60 12.28 0.15
N HIS A 197 -6.96 11.05 0.48
CA HIS A 197 -8.12 10.36 -0.07
C HIS A 197 -8.01 10.15 -1.59
N THR A 198 -6.79 9.98 -2.07
CA THR A 198 -6.50 9.40 -3.38
C THR A 198 -5.51 8.26 -3.18
N ALA A 199 -5.70 7.15 -3.88
CA ALA A 199 -4.86 5.95 -3.68
C ALA A 199 -3.36 6.25 -3.86
N HIS A 200 -2.97 7.03 -4.86
CA HIS A 200 -1.56 7.40 -5.06
C HIS A 200 -1.02 8.34 -3.98
N GLY A 201 -1.85 9.30 -3.50
CA GLY A 201 -1.48 10.25 -2.46
C GLY A 201 -1.25 9.54 -1.13
N ASP A 202 -2.17 8.66 -0.74
CA ASP A 202 -2.09 7.93 0.51
C ASP A 202 -0.99 6.86 0.48
N ALA A 203 -0.76 6.18 -0.64
CA ALA A 203 0.40 5.32 -0.83
C ALA A 203 1.74 6.09 -0.69
N PHE A 204 1.84 7.30 -1.24
CA PHE A 204 3.04 8.13 -1.10
C PHE A 204 3.26 8.60 0.35
N LEU A 205 2.20 8.98 1.06
CA LEU A 205 2.28 9.32 2.49
C LEU A 205 2.67 8.10 3.34
N ALA A 206 2.12 6.92 3.03
CA ALA A 206 2.51 5.67 3.68
C ALA A 206 3.99 5.32 3.45
N ALA A 207 4.53 5.56 2.25
CA ALA A 207 5.94 5.41 1.96
C ALA A 207 6.83 6.35 2.79
N GLN A 208 6.42 7.61 2.94
CA GLN A 208 7.14 8.58 3.79
C GLN A 208 7.09 8.17 5.26
N LEU A 209 5.93 7.71 5.75
CA LEU A 209 5.77 7.21 7.11
C LEU A 209 6.64 5.97 7.33
N LEU A 210 6.63 5.00 6.41
CA LEU A 210 7.48 3.82 6.46
C LEU A 210 8.96 4.19 6.64
N LEU A 211 9.50 5.14 5.86
CA LEU A 211 10.88 5.56 5.99
C LEU A 211 11.22 6.13 7.38
N LYS A 212 10.27 6.86 7.99
CA LYS A 212 10.44 7.37 9.36
C LYS A 212 10.44 6.22 10.37
N LEU A 213 9.49 5.29 10.23
CA LEU A 213 9.34 4.14 11.12
C LEU A 213 10.55 3.18 11.01
N LEU A 214 11.05 2.89 9.80
CA LEU A 214 12.24 2.04 9.62
C LEU A 214 13.49 2.63 10.27
N ARG A 215 13.67 3.95 10.25
CA ARG A 215 14.77 4.61 10.97
C ARG A 215 14.68 4.43 12.48
N LEU A 216 13.46 4.48 13.03
CA LEU A 216 13.24 4.24 14.45
C LEU A 216 13.34 2.76 14.78
N ALA A 217 12.83 1.88 13.94
CA ALA A 217 12.98 0.43 14.09
C ALA A 217 14.45 0.01 14.15
N LYS A 218 15.30 0.60 13.31
CA LYS A 218 16.75 0.38 13.35
C LYS A 218 17.37 0.79 14.69
N ARG A 219 16.94 1.91 15.28
CA ARG A 219 17.39 2.35 16.62
C ARG A 219 16.92 1.39 17.72
N ALA A 220 15.75 0.77 17.54
CA ALA A 220 15.19 -0.25 18.43
C ALA A 220 15.77 -1.65 18.20
N GLY A 221 16.76 -1.81 17.32
CA GLY A 221 17.38 -3.10 17.00
C GLY A 221 16.56 -3.97 16.04
N ARG A 222 15.44 -3.46 15.48
CA ARG A 222 14.60 -4.15 14.48
C ARG A 222 15.14 -3.85 13.08
N THR A 223 16.10 -4.65 12.62
CA THR A 223 16.82 -4.42 11.37
C THR A 223 16.52 -5.46 10.29
N THR A 224 15.72 -6.47 10.61
CA THR A 224 15.36 -7.55 9.71
C THR A 224 13.88 -7.47 9.30
N LEU A 225 13.54 -8.12 8.20
CA LEU A 225 12.16 -8.17 7.70
C LEU A 225 11.19 -8.72 8.76
N ALA A 226 11.53 -9.87 9.39
CA ALA A 226 10.70 -10.41 10.47
C ALA A 226 10.53 -9.40 11.60
N GLY A 227 11.60 -8.70 11.98
CA GLY A 227 11.56 -7.72 13.07
C GLY A 227 10.64 -6.52 12.83
N VAL A 228 10.37 -6.14 11.57
CA VAL A 228 9.47 -5.03 11.24
C VAL A 228 8.07 -5.50 10.85
N CYS A 229 7.91 -6.74 10.38
CA CYS A 229 6.62 -7.32 9.98
C CYS A 229 5.94 -8.11 11.12
N GLU A 230 6.51 -8.11 12.33
CA GLU A 230 5.91 -8.76 13.48
C GLU A 230 4.56 -8.14 13.80
N ARG A 231 3.50 -8.97 13.90
CA ARG A 231 2.18 -8.48 14.28
C ARG A 231 2.18 -8.03 15.73
N TYR A 232 1.50 -6.94 15.99
CA TYR A 232 1.30 -6.45 17.34
C TYR A 232 0.30 -7.37 18.06
N ALA A 233 0.80 -8.18 18.99
CA ALA A 233 -0.06 -8.92 19.90
C ALA A 233 -0.68 -7.92 20.89
N GLN A 234 -2.00 -7.73 20.83
CA GLN A 234 -2.73 -7.16 21.94
C GLN A 234 -2.57 -8.14 23.08
N ASP A 235 -2.00 -7.69 24.20
CA ASP A 235 -1.98 -8.52 25.41
C ASP A 235 -3.44 -8.84 25.74
N GLU A 236 -3.83 -10.10 25.55
CA GLU A 236 -4.95 -10.70 26.26
C GLU A 236 -4.53 -10.75 27.74
N ALA A 237 -4.49 -9.60 28.36
CA ALA A 237 -4.20 -9.48 29.78
C ALA A 237 -5.21 -8.56 30.42
N ALA A 238 -5.98 -9.13 31.10
CA ALA A 238 -6.49 -9.10 32.44
C ALA A 238 -8.02 -9.16 32.45
N GLU A 239 -8.53 -10.35 32.59
CA GLU A 239 -9.66 -10.59 33.46
C GLU A 239 -9.20 -10.49 34.94
#